data_4279a3a8221cded92e5743ec243a6e8b
#
_entry.id   4279a3a8221cded92e5743ec243a6e8b
#
_cell.length_a   1.000
_cell.length_b   1.000
_cell.length_c   1.000
_cell.angle_alpha   90.00
_cell.angle_beta   90.00
_cell.angle_gamma   90.00
#
_symmetry.space_group_name_H-M   'P 1'
#
loop_
_entity.id
_entity.type
_entity.pdbx_description
1 polymer ?
#
loop_
_entity_poly.entity_id
_entity_poly.type
_entity_poly.pdbx_seq_one_letter_code
_entity_poly.pdbx_strand_id
1 'polypeptide(L)'
;MRLSVASLRRRIKGKLPVEFGRQELTSYSGLELLRRYLRQHDLPRRLRAAGATTGGDYGGGRLALLVLALLYVGARRLEHLRYVAGDPLIARFCGLARIPTARTVGNWLRQFTQATLGPLVQLNHDLVIEAVQRLALPRLTIDIDGTVVRTGATVGWAFRGFNPHHRKDPSYYPLLAHVAQTGHILRVKNRPGNVHDSKQSVAFLREVIDGLRTAFGRRLPLEFRMDAAFGQRAVFRLLAARGCAYAIKVGYWSWVPLKQLAAERQRWLPVAPNVTGFFHDLDIPQWNLHLRVMIYRKHVGHESPKNFQLDLFTPDDGHFEYSAVATNLALDLPALYAFICGRGAQEKTIAELKGEFALDVIPTRHYGANSAWQLSILAHNLIRSFQLDTLATPKPRSRKRTYTYLIRSMRTLRFLLVARAGRLTRIGGRHVLRLSHNPATEALYAELDHRLAA
;
A
#
# COMPACT_ATOMS: atom_id res chain seq x y z
N MET A 1 -31.76 14.64 -34.99
CA MET A 1 -31.47 15.77 -35.91
C MET A 1 -30.06 15.56 -36.50
N ARG A 2 -29.92 15.28 -37.81
CA ARG A 2 -28.59 15.12 -38.46
C ARG A 2 -28.01 16.52 -38.69
N LEU A 3 -26.85 16.81 -38.11
CA LEU A 3 -26.13 18.07 -38.35
C LEU A 3 -25.57 18.07 -39.78
N SER A 4 -25.67 19.24 -40.46
CA SER A 4 -25.03 19.41 -41.77
C SER A 4 -23.52 19.30 -41.65
N VAL A 5 -22.83 18.86 -42.72
CA VAL A 5 -21.34 18.73 -42.78
C VAL A 5 -20.67 20.07 -42.46
N ALA A 6 -21.27 21.20 -42.86
CA ALA A 6 -20.81 22.55 -42.55
C ALA A 6 -20.91 22.87 -41.05
N SER A 7 -22.00 22.46 -40.40
CA SER A 7 -22.18 22.60 -38.94
C SER A 7 -21.22 21.72 -38.14
N LEU A 8 -20.97 20.50 -38.61
CA LEU A 8 -19.94 19.59 -38.04
C LEU A 8 -18.55 20.18 -38.19
N ARG A 9 -18.17 20.69 -39.38
CA ARG A 9 -16.88 21.33 -39.60
C ARG A 9 -16.67 22.58 -38.74
N ARG A 10 -17.68 23.40 -38.52
CA ARG A 10 -17.61 24.56 -37.60
C ARG A 10 -17.43 24.12 -36.15
N ARG A 11 -18.14 23.09 -35.69
CA ARG A 11 -17.96 22.52 -34.33
C ARG A 11 -16.57 21.93 -34.11
N ILE A 12 -15.98 21.30 -35.13
CA ILE A 12 -14.67 20.62 -34.99
C ILE A 12 -13.49 21.59 -35.16
N LYS A 13 -13.62 22.58 -36.08
CA LYS A 13 -12.51 23.49 -36.45
C LYS A 13 -12.61 24.87 -35.82
N GLY A 14 -13.71 25.22 -35.20
CA GLY A 14 -13.91 26.54 -34.58
C GLY A 14 -13.13 26.65 -33.26
N LYS A 15 -12.67 27.87 -32.94
CA LYS A 15 -12.15 28.19 -31.60
C LYS A 15 -13.29 28.11 -30.60
N LEU A 16 -13.11 27.35 -29.51
CA LEU A 16 -14.03 27.31 -28.39
C LEU A 16 -13.62 28.40 -27.38
N PRO A 17 -14.49 29.38 -27.10
CA PRO A 17 -14.26 30.30 -25.99
C PRO A 17 -14.28 29.52 -24.66
N VAL A 18 -13.39 29.89 -23.75
CA VAL A 18 -13.35 29.31 -22.39
C VAL A 18 -13.97 30.33 -21.46
N GLU A 19 -15.07 29.96 -20.83
CA GLU A 19 -15.80 30.82 -19.90
C GLU A 19 -15.94 30.15 -18.54
N PHE A 20 -15.93 30.95 -17.48
CA PHE A 20 -16.14 30.49 -16.10
C PHE A 20 -17.53 30.86 -15.64
N GLY A 21 -18.38 29.86 -15.39
CA GLY A 21 -19.74 30.03 -14.91
C GLY A 21 -19.88 29.77 -13.40
N ARG A 22 -20.98 30.25 -12.81
CA ARG A 22 -21.33 29.98 -11.39
C ARG A 22 -22.08 28.65 -11.18
N GLN A 23 -22.06 27.75 -12.14
CA GLN A 23 -22.76 26.48 -12.05
C GLN A 23 -22.05 25.56 -11.07
N GLU A 24 -22.80 24.78 -10.28
CA GLU A 24 -22.26 23.75 -9.38
C GLU A 24 -21.82 22.51 -10.18
N LEU A 25 -20.69 22.65 -10.88
CA LEU A 25 -20.06 21.57 -11.63
C LEU A 25 -19.05 20.85 -10.76
N THR A 26 -18.95 19.55 -10.97
CA THR A 26 -17.92 18.71 -10.35
C THR A 26 -17.20 17.91 -11.42
N SER A 27 -15.90 17.70 -11.23
CA SER A 27 -15.10 16.77 -12.01
C SER A 27 -15.03 15.37 -11.36
N TYR A 28 -15.67 15.18 -10.20
CA TYR A 28 -15.43 14.03 -9.32
C TYR A 28 -16.71 13.38 -8.80
N SER A 29 -17.67 13.12 -9.71
CA SER A 29 -19.00 12.58 -9.36
C SER A 29 -18.92 11.27 -8.55
N GLY A 30 -17.90 10.42 -8.78
CA GLY A 30 -17.74 9.17 -8.07
C GLY A 30 -17.38 9.31 -6.59
N LEU A 31 -16.99 10.50 -6.13
CA LEU A 31 -16.82 10.76 -4.69
C LEU A 31 -18.11 10.52 -3.91
N GLU A 32 -19.30 10.70 -4.52
CA GLU A 32 -20.56 10.44 -3.83
C GLU A 32 -20.74 8.97 -3.47
N LEU A 33 -20.35 8.03 -4.37
CA LEU A 33 -20.41 6.60 -4.08
C LEU A 33 -19.41 6.20 -2.98
N LEU A 34 -18.18 6.72 -3.04
CA LEU A 34 -17.20 6.53 -1.97
C LEU A 34 -17.69 7.13 -0.65
N ARG A 35 -18.33 8.32 -0.66
CA ARG A 35 -18.90 8.94 0.55
C ARG A 35 -19.97 8.07 1.20
N ARG A 36 -20.85 7.45 0.40
CA ARG A 36 -21.88 6.52 0.90
C ARG A 36 -21.24 5.33 1.56
N TYR A 37 -20.26 4.68 0.90
CA TYR A 37 -19.52 3.57 1.44
C TYR A 37 -18.86 3.91 2.78
N LEU A 38 -18.14 5.03 2.86
CA LEU A 38 -17.48 5.46 4.09
C LEU A 38 -18.44 5.76 5.22
N ARG A 39 -19.68 6.21 4.92
CA ARG A 39 -20.73 6.41 5.90
C ARG A 39 -21.33 5.10 6.41
N GLN A 40 -21.51 4.09 5.57
CA GLN A 40 -21.94 2.75 6.00
C GLN A 40 -20.98 2.13 7.02
N HIS A 41 -19.67 2.41 6.87
CA HIS A 41 -18.64 1.98 7.83
C HIS A 41 -18.41 3.00 8.97
N ASP A 42 -19.31 3.97 9.12
CA ASP A 42 -19.28 4.99 10.19
C ASP A 42 -17.95 5.75 10.30
N LEU A 43 -17.22 5.86 9.18
CA LEU A 43 -15.88 6.47 9.16
C LEU A 43 -15.85 7.90 9.69
N PRO A 44 -16.84 8.79 9.38
CA PRO A 44 -16.83 10.15 9.91
C PRO A 44 -16.88 10.21 11.45
N ARG A 45 -17.62 9.31 12.09
CA ARG A 45 -17.67 9.21 13.55
C ARG A 45 -16.39 8.61 14.10
N ARG A 46 -15.88 7.55 13.49
CA ARG A 46 -14.62 6.88 13.88
C ARG A 46 -13.43 7.83 13.78
N LEU A 47 -13.33 8.66 12.73
CA LEU A 47 -12.30 9.68 12.61
C LEU A 47 -12.40 10.77 13.70
N ARG A 48 -13.63 11.16 14.09
CA ARG A 48 -13.81 12.09 15.20
C ARG A 48 -13.36 11.48 16.52
N ALA A 49 -13.72 10.23 16.77
CA ALA A 49 -13.33 9.50 17.98
C ALA A 49 -11.82 9.22 18.04
N ALA A 50 -11.18 8.99 16.89
CA ALA A 50 -9.72 8.88 16.81
C ALA A 50 -8.99 10.17 17.19
N GLY A 51 -9.73 11.22 17.55
CA GLY A 51 -9.21 12.39 18.24
C GLY A 51 -8.09 13.10 17.49
N ALA A 52 -8.12 13.04 16.16
CA ALA A 52 -7.21 13.87 15.42
C ALA A 52 -7.35 15.30 15.98
N THR A 53 -6.34 15.71 16.71
CA THR A 53 -6.16 17.00 17.35
C THR A 53 -7.08 18.10 16.82
N THR A 54 -7.67 18.84 17.69
CA THR A 54 -8.64 19.88 17.41
C THR A 54 -8.30 20.63 16.12
N GLY A 55 -8.99 20.33 15.02
CA GLY A 55 -8.84 21.03 13.75
C GLY A 55 -9.51 22.41 13.74
N GLY A 56 -9.56 23.07 14.89
CA GLY A 56 -10.26 24.34 15.07
C GLY A 56 -11.71 24.22 14.61
N ASP A 57 -12.25 25.26 14.00
CA ASP A 57 -13.64 25.36 13.52
C ASP A 57 -14.00 24.29 12.47
N TYR A 58 -13.02 23.76 11.77
CA TYR A 58 -13.23 22.71 10.77
C TYR A 58 -13.41 21.32 11.38
N GLY A 59 -12.75 21.05 12.53
CA GLY A 59 -12.70 19.75 13.18
C GLY A 59 -11.77 18.75 12.49
N GLY A 60 -10.91 18.07 13.27
CA GLY A 60 -9.87 17.17 12.76
C GLY A 60 -10.40 16.04 11.90
N GLY A 61 -11.54 15.43 12.23
CA GLY A 61 -12.15 14.37 11.43
C GLY A 61 -12.57 14.82 10.03
N ARG A 62 -13.07 16.06 9.87
CA ARG A 62 -13.41 16.63 8.56
C ARG A 62 -12.17 16.99 7.75
N LEU A 63 -11.11 17.47 8.41
CA LEU A 63 -9.80 17.69 7.76
C LEU A 63 -9.16 16.38 7.31
N ALA A 64 -9.28 15.31 8.09
CA ALA A 64 -8.87 13.99 7.66
C ALA A 64 -9.65 13.54 6.41
N LEU A 65 -10.98 13.66 6.40
CA LEU A 65 -11.80 13.37 5.21
C LEU A 65 -11.40 14.23 4.00
N LEU A 66 -11.01 15.49 4.20
CA LEU A 66 -10.49 16.33 3.13
C LEU A 66 -9.19 15.79 2.54
N VAL A 67 -8.25 15.35 3.38
CA VAL A 67 -7.01 14.70 2.90
C VAL A 67 -7.33 13.43 2.11
N LEU A 68 -8.27 12.60 2.59
CA LEU A 68 -8.72 11.41 1.84
C LEU A 68 -9.32 11.80 0.47
N ALA A 69 -10.21 12.82 0.44
CA ALA A 69 -10.79 13.30 -0.81
C ALA A 69 -9.73 13.77 -1.81
N LEU A 70 -8.73 14.55 -1.33
CA LEU A 70 -7.63 15.02 -2.16
C LEU A 70 -6.86 13.86 -2.79
N LEU A 71 -6.54 12.82 -2.01
CA LEU A 71 -5.84 11.62 -2.52
C LEU A 71 -6.70 10.87 -3.54
N TYR A 72 -8.00 10.75 -3.33
CA TYR A 72 -8.92 10.07 -4.26
C TYR A 72 -9.03 10.81 -5.60
N VAL A 73 -9.05 12.14 -5.59
CA VAL A 73 -9.07 12.92 -6.82
C VAL A 73 -7.69 13.09 -7.48
N GLY A 74 -6.62 12.58 -6.84
CA GLY A 74 -5.25 12.64 -7.36
C GLY A 74 -4.47 13.91 -6.97
N ALA A 75 -4.97 14.67 -6.02
CA ALA A 75 -4.29 15.85 -5.48
C ALA A 75 -3.26 15.43 -4.42
N ARG A 76 -2.01 15.25 -4.83
CA ARG A 76 -0.94 14.72 -3.99
C ARG A 76 -0.24 15.75 -3.10
N ARG A 77 -0.48 17.03 -3.29
CA ARG A 77 0.15 18.14 -2.55
C ARG A 77 -0.91 19.06 -1.97
N LEU A 78 -0.62 19.68 -0.85
CA LEU A 78 -1.56 20.61 -0.22
C LEU A 78 -1.90 21.81 -1.12
N GLU A 79 -0.95 22.31 -1.90
CA GLU A 79 -1.17 23.40 -2.84
C GLU A 79 -2.21 23.05 -3.93
N HIS A 80 -2.42 21.77 -4.24
CA HIS A 80 -3.43 21.34 -5.19
C HIS A 80 -4.85 21.65 -4.70
N LEU A 81 -5.03 21.92 -3.41
CA LEU A 81 -6.31 22.29 -2.80
C LEU A 81 -6.94 23.49 -3.49
N ARG A 82 -6.16 24.47 -3.90
CA ARG A 82 -6.66 25.68 -4.59
C ARG A 82 -7.38 25.36 -5.90
N TYR A 83 -7.03 24.26 -6.57
CA TYR A 83 -7.65 23.87 -7.86
C TYR A 83 -8.94 23.07 -7.69
N VAL A 84 -9.23 22.60 -6.49
CA VAL A 84 -10.41 21.77 -6.18
C VAL A 84 -11.32 22.43 -5.13
N ALA A 85 -10.95 23.57 -4.60
CA ALA A 85 -11.67 24.25 -3.51
C ALA A 85 -13.11 24.65 -3.88
N GLY A 86 -13.39 24.88 -5.16
CA GLY A 86 -14.72 25.22 -5.66
C GLY A 86 -15.59 24.01 -6.02
N ASP A 87 -15.07 22.78 -5.92
CA ASP A 87 -15.85 21.60 -6.28
C ASP A 87 -16.86 21.23 -5.17
N PRO A 88 -18.19 21.23 -5.48
CA PRO A 88 -19.23 21.01 -4.48
C PRO A 88 -19.20 19.59 -3.89
N LEU A 89 -18.73 18.59 -4.62
CA LEU A 89 -18.68 17.23 -4.10
C LEU A 89 -17.52 17.01 -3.13
N ILE A 90 -16.42 17.72 -3.25
CA ILE A 90 -15.34 17.67 -2.26
C ILE A 90 -15.82 18.24 -0.94
N ALA A 91 -16.48 19.41 -0.96
CA ALA A 91 -17.08 19.99 0.24
C ALA A 91 -18.10 19.04 0.89
N ARG A 92 -18.99 18.44 0.09
CA ARG A 92 -19.99 17.47 0.52
C ARG A 92 -19.37 16.19 1.08
N PHE A 93 -18.32 15.66 0.46
CA PHE A 93 -17.61 14.46 0.92
C PHE A 93 -17.06 14.66 2.33
N CYS A 94 -16.48 15.82 2.60
CA CYS A 94 -15.88 16.16 3.88
C CYS A 94 -16.90 16.63 4.93
N GLY A 95 -18.11 16.97 4.54
CA GLY A 95 -19.10 17.64 5.39
C GLY A 95 -18.68 19.05 5.81
N LEU A 96 -18.00 19.77 4.91
CA LEU A 96 -17.51 21.13 5.11
C LEU A 96 -18.39 22.12 4.32
N ALA A 97 -18.78 23.23 4.95
CA ALA A 97 -19.47 24.33 4.27
C ALA A 97 -18.50 25.11 3.36
N ARG A 98 -17.24 25.21 3.78
CA ARG A 98 -16.16 25.89 3.06
C ARG A 98 -14.89 25.07 3.16
N ILE A 99 -14.20 24.90 2.05
CA ILE A 99 -12.91 24.22 2.00
C ILE A 99 -11.83 25.13 2.59
N PRO A 100 -11.02 24.65 3.56
CA PRO A 100 -9.94 25.42 4.15
C PRO A 100 -8.79 25.64 3.17
N THR A 101 -7.89 26.57 3.49
CA THR A 101 -6.67 26.79 2.69
C THR A 101 -5.63 25.69 2.92
N ALA A 102 -4.68 25.54 1.99
CA ALA A 102 -3.52 24.65 2.17
C ALA A 102 -2.74 24.92 3.45
N ARG A 103 -2.63 26.22 3.83
CA ARG A 103 -1.98 26.64 5.08
C ARG A 103 -2.73 26.11 6.31
N THR A 104 -4.05 26.18 6.31
CA THR A 104 -4.89 25.64 7.40
C THR A 104 -4.67 24.15 7.59
N VAL A 105 -4.73 23.38 6.50
CA VAL A 105 -4.47 21.93 6.53
C VAL A 105 -3.05 21.63 6.98
N GLY A 106 -2.06 22.37 6.47
CA GLY A 106 -0.66 22.24 6.90
C GLY A 106 -0.44 22.55 8.38
N ASN A 107 -1.13 23.57 8.92
CA ASN A 107 -1.09 23.89 10.35
C ASN A 107 -1.71 22.78 11.19
N TRP A 108 -2.82 22.20 10.76
CA TRP A 108 -3.43 21.08 11.44
C TRP A 108 -2.50 19.84 11.42
N LEU A 109 -1.89 19.50 10.28
CA LEU A 109 -0.93 18.40 10.19
C LEU A 109 0.26 18.58 11.14
N ARG A 110 0.74 19.81 11.35
CA ARG A 110 1.84 20.10 12.27
C ARG A 110 1.53 19.85 13.74
N GLN A 111 0.25 19.71 14.11
CA GLN A 111 -0.15 19.40 15.47
C GLN A 111 0.03 17.91 15.83
N PHE A 112 0.19 17.04 14.83
CA PHE A 112 0.44 15.63 15.09
C PHE A 112 1.80 15.38 15.73
N THR A 113 1.79 14.56 16.76
CA THR A 113 2.96 13.98 17.43
C THR A 113 2.91 12.47 17.31
N GLN A 114 3.97 11.78 17.71
CA GLN A 114 3.95 10.30 17.75
C GLN A 114 2.85 9.77 18.68
N ALA A 115 2.62 10.43 19.81
CA ALA A 115 1.57 10.06 20.77
C ALA A 115 0.17 10.26 20.19
N THR A 116 -0.09 11.40 19.53
CA THR A 116 -1.42 11.73 19.00
C THR A 116 -1.78 10.97 17.73
N LEU A 117 -0.82 10.27 17.10
CA LEU A 117 -1.06 9.37 15.98
C LEU A 117 -1.61 7.99 16.40
N GLY A 118 -1.44 7.59 17.66
CA GLY A 118 -1.86 6.27 18.16
C GLY A 118 -3.30 5.91 17.79
N PRO A 119 -4.30 6.75 18.09
CA PRO A 119 -5.70 6.47 17.72
C PRO A 119 -5.95 6.31 16.22
N LEU A 120 -5.24 7.07 15.37
CA LEU A 120 -5.36 6.93 13.92
C LEU A 120 -4.72 5.62 13.40
N VAL A 121 -3.60 5.22 13.99
CA VAL A 121 -2.95 3.92 13.72
C VAL A 121 -3.88 2.78 14.13
N GLN A 122 -4.52 2.89 15.29
CA GLN A 122 -5.48 1.89 15.76
C GLN A 122 -6.72 1.83 14.87
N LEU A 123 -7.29 2.97 14.48
CA LEU A 123 -8.41 3.02 13.54
C LEU A 123 -8.09 2.32 12.22
N ASN A 124 -6.90 2.58 11.66
CA ASN A 124 -6.47 1.89 10.44
C ASN A 124 -6.38 0.37 10.65
N HIS A 125 -5.79 -0.06 11.76
CA HIS A 125 -5.69 -1.48 12.13
C HIS A 125 -7.08 -2.14 12.20
N ASP A 126 -8.01 -1.53 12.93
CA ASP A 126 -9.37 -2.07 13.13
C ASP A 126 -10.12 -2.21 11.81
N LEU A 127 -10.06 -1.19 10.94
CA LEU A 127 -10.69 -1.23 9.62
C LEU A 127 -10.11 -2.34 8.73
N VAL A 128 -8.81 -2.56 8.78
CA VAL A 128 -8.16 -3.66 8.04
C VAL A 128 -8.58 -5.01 8.61
N ILE A 129 -8.58 -5.16 9.93
CA ILE A 129 -9.03 -6.40 10.59
C ILE A 129 -10.47 -6.71 10.22
N GLU A 130 -11.39 -5.76 10.33
CA GLU A 130 -12.80 -5.92 9.94
C GLU A 130 -12.95 -6.36 8.48
N ALA A 131 -12.20 -5.72 7.56
CA ALA A 131 -12.23 -6.07 6.14
C ALA A 131 -11.72 -7.50 5.89
N VAL A 132 -10.64 -7.90 6.56
CA VAL A 132 -10.04 -9.24 6.38
C VAL A 132 -10.87 -10.33 7.06
N GLN A 133 -11.50 -10.04 8.21
CA GLN A 133 -12.39 -10.99 8.90
C GLN A 133 -13.58 -11.38 8.02
N ARG A 134 -14.20 -10.41 7.32
CA ARG A 134 -15.32 -10.70 6.39
C ARG A 134 -14.96 -11.68 5.28
N LEU A 135 -13.69 -11.79 4.92
CA LEU A 135 -13.24 -12.68 3.85
C LEU A 135 -13.04 -14.14 4.30
N ALA A 136 -13.10 -14.43 5.61
CA ALA A 136 -12.93 -15.75 6.19
C ALA A 136 -11.73 -16.53 5.59
N LEU A 137 -10.59 -15.87 5.44
CA LEU A 137 -9.40 -16.46 4.80
C LEU A 137 -8.86 -17.63 5.62
N PRO A 138 -8.45 -18.74 4.98
CA PRO A 138 -7.94 -19.92 5.69
C PRO A 138 -6.55 -19.71 6.31
N ARG A 139 -5.87 -18.65 5.95
CA ARG A 139 -4.54 -18.23 6.43
C ARG A 139 -4.29 -16.76 6.08
N LEU A 140 -3.36 -16.13 6.79
CA LEU A 140 -2.87 -14.78 6.44
C LEU A 140 -1.38 -14.82 6.14
N THR A 141 -1.02 -14.32 4.97
CA THR A 141 0.38 -14.11 4.56
C THR A 141 0.69 -12.63 4.70
N ILE A 142 1.69 -12.32 5.50
CA ILE A 142 2.13 -10.96 5.80
C ILE A 142 3.52 -10.74 5.22
N ASP A 143 3.63 -9.75 4.35
CA ASP A 143 4.91 -9.28 3.83
C ASP A 143 5.41 -8.13 4.70
N ILE A 144 6.66 -8.22 5.13
CA ILE A 144 7.33 -7.15 5.87
C ILE A 144 8.44 -6.58 4.99
N ASP A 145 8.41 -5.26 4.83
CA ASP A 145 9.44 -4.55 4.07
C ASP A 145 9.61 -3.13 4.55
N GLY A 146 10.80 -2.56 4.30
CA GLY A 146 11.07 -1.15 4.41
C GLY A 146 10.93 -0.44 3.07
N THR A 147 10.68 0.86 3.08
CA THR A 147 10.71 1.64 1.84
C THR A 147 11.34 3.00 2.08
N VAL A 148 12.21 3.43 1.16
CA VAL A 148 12.84 4.76 1.23
C VAL A 148 11.83 5.82 0.81
N VAL A 149 11.73 6.87 1.62
CA VAL A 149 11.00 8.09 1.26
C VAL A 149 11.97 9.27 1.34
N ARG A 150 12.35 9.77 0.17
CA ARG A 150 13.25 10.91 0.03
C ARG A 150 12.61 12.16 0.63
N THR A 151 13.41 12.96 1.34
CA THR A 151 12.98 14.22 1.97
C THR A 151 13.85 15.39 1.54
N GLY A 152 13.41 16.61 1.88
CA GLY A 152 14.29 17.79 1.80
C GLY A 152 15.30 17.85 2.97
N ALA A 153 16.37 18.62 2.78
CA ALA A 153 17.45 18.73 3.76
C ALA A 153 17.03 19.30 5.13
N THR A 154 15.93 20.06 5.18
CA THR A 154 15.45 20.73 6.40
C THR A 154 14.31 19.99 7.09
N VAL A 155 14.02 18.75 6.68
CA VAL A 155 12.96 17.93 7.29
C VAL A 155 13.47 17.29 8.57
N GLY A 156 12.74 17.44 9.66
CA GLY A 156 13.10 16.89 10.96
C GLY A 156 13.15 15.37 10.96
N TRP A 157 14.13 14.78 11.62
CA TRP A 157 14.36 13.33 11.75
C TRP A 157 14.60 12.60 10.44
N ALA A 158 14.86 13.31 9.36
CA ALA A 158 15.30 12.73 8.11
C ALA A 158 16.85 12.72 8.10
N PHE A 159 17.43 11.54 7.89
CA PHE A 159 18.87 11.35 7.91
C PHE A 159 19.34 10.66 6.63
N ARG A 160 20.59 10.92 6.24
CA ARG A 160 21.27 10.19 5.18
C ARG A 160 21.56 8.76 5.66
N GLY A 161 21.35 7.76 4.79
CA GLY A 161 21.56 6.37 5.17
C GLY A 161 21.25 5.40 4.05
N PHE A 162 20.32 4.48 4.25
CA PHE A 162 20.01 3.37 3.36
C PHE A 162 19.18 3.77 2.13
N ASN A 163 19.62 4.79 1.40
CA ASN A 163 19.03 5.18 0.12
C ASN A 163 20.00 4.82 -1.02
N PRO A 164 19.84 3.68 -1.69
CA PRO A 164 20.77 3.21 -2.70
C PRO A 164 20.81 4.11 -3.94
N HIS A 165 19.69 4.80 -4.26
CA HIS A 165 19.60 5.63 -5.46
C HIS A 165 20.05 7.07 -5.24
N HIS A 166 19.95 7.58 -4.00
CA HIS A 166 20.26 8.98 -3.65
C HIS A 166 20.96 9.05 -2.30
N ARG A 167 22.17 8.51 -2.22
CA ARG A 167 22.96 8.38 -0.96
C ARG A 167 23.21 9.72 -0.25
N LYS A 168 23.21 10.83 -0.99
CA LYS A 168 23.42 12.18 -0.44
C LYS A 168 22.16 12.82 0.12
N ASP A 169 20.99 12.27 -0.14
CA ASP A 169 19.72 12.87 0.26
C ASP A 169 19.24 12.30 1.60
N PRO A 170 18.76 13.16 2.52
CA PRO A 170 18.06 12.69 3.70
C PRO A 170 16.79 11.95 3.32
N SER A 171 16.42 10.96 4.10
CA SER A 171 15.22 10.16 3.87
C SER A 171 14.57 9.71 5.17
N TYR A 172 13.32 9.30 5.08
CA TYR A 172 12.69 8.39 6.01
C TYR A 172 12.77 6.96 5.47
N TYR A 173 12.66 6.00 6.36
CA TYR A 173 12.65 4.58 6.02
C TYR A 173 11.55 3.84 6.79
N PRO A 174 10.26 4.10 6.44
CA PRO A 174 9.14 3.43 7.09
C PRO A 174 9.16 1.93 6.84
N LEU A 175 8.78 1.17 7.88
CA LEU A 175 8.57 -0.26 7.86
C LEU A 175 7.07 -0.53 7.71
N LEU A 176 6.70 -1.43 6.81
CA LEU A 176 5.31 -1.75 6.48
C LEU A 176 5.03 -3.24 6.68
N ALA A 177 3.82 -3.55 7.18
CA ALA A 177 3.25 -4.89 7.19
C ALA A 177 2.08 -4.93 6.20
N HIS A 178 2.20 -5.76 5.18
CA HIS A 178 1.29 -5.87 4.04
C HIS A 178 0.56 -7.22 4.06
N VAL A 179 -0.76 -7.21 3.97
CA VAL A 179 -1.58 -8.43 3.84
C VAL A 179 -1.57 -8.87 2.37
N ALA A 180 -0.85 -9.93 2.07
CA ALA A 180 -0.59 -10.35 0.69
C ALA A 180 -1.85 -10.73 -0.10
N GLN A 181 -2.89 -11.25 0.56
CA GLN A 181 -4.13 -11.67 -0.09
C GLN A 181 -5.00 -10.51 -0.58
N THR A 182 -4.95 -9.38 0.11
CA THR A 182 -5.88 -8.26 -0.12
C THR A 182 -5.20 -6.96 -0.52
N GLY A 183 -3.90 -6.87 -0.29
CA GLY A 183 -3.14 -5.65 -0.55
C GLY A 183 -3.30 -4.56 0.51
N HIS A 184 -3.95 -4.83 1.63
CA HIS A 184 -4.03 -3.90 2.75
C HIS A 184 -2.69 -3.71 3.45
N ILE A 185 -2.44 -2.51 3.95
CA ILE A 185 -1.34 -2.22 4.87
C ILE A 185 -1.88 -2.28 6.29
N LEU A 186 -1.52 -3.33 6.99
CA LEU A 186 -1.96 -3.59 8.36
C LEU A 186 -1.35 -2.59 9.34
N ARG A 187 -0.07 -2.29 9.16
CA ARG A 187 0.69 -1.39 10.03
C ARG A 187 1.83 -0.70 9.27
N VAL A 188 2.11 0.53 9.63
CA VAL A 188 3.30 1.26 9.18
C VAL A 188 3.97 1.94 10.37
N LYS A 189 5.31 1.86 10.43
CA LYS A 189 6.12 2.56 11.44
C LYS A 189 7.14 3.43 10.73
N ASN A 190 6.98 4.75 10.85
CA ASN A 190 7.96 5.69 10.30
C ASN A 190 9.27 5.61 11.07
N ARG A 191 10.38 5.65 10.35
CA ARG A 191 11.75 5.61 10.91
C ARG A 191 12.66 6.56 10.15
N PRO A 192 13.73 7.07 10.77
CA PRO A 192 14.76 7.81 10.07
C PRO A 192 15.46 6.97 9.00
N GLY A 193 16.00 7.62 7.96
CA GLY A 193 16.62 6.95 6.82
C GLY A 193 17.96 6.24 7.13
N ASN A 194 18.57 6.50 8.27
CA ASN A 194 19.79 5.84 8.75
C ASN A 194 19.52 4.59 9.61
N VAL A 195 18.26 4.17 9.74
CA VAL A 195 17.89 3.00 10.52
C VAL A 195 17.82 1.78 9.60
N HIS A 196 18.70 0.79 9.84
CA HIS A 196 18.68 -0.48 9.12
C HIS A 196 17.40 -1.28 9.42
N ASP A 197 16.94 -2.13 8.47
CA ASP A 197 15.72 -2.94 8.63
C ASP A 197 15.76 -3.86 9.85
N SER A 198 16.93 -4.32 10.23
CA SER A 198 17.12 -5.10 11.45
C SER A 198 16.71 -4.37 12.73
N LYS A 199 16.87 -3.05 12.78
CA LYS A 199 16.52 -2.25 13.94
C LYS A 199 15.01 -2.14 14.12
N GLN A 200 14.54 -2.39 15.33
CA GLN A 200 13.12 -2.33 15.71
C GLN A 200 12.20 -3.36 14.99
N SER A 201 12.74 -4.23 14.11
CA SER A 201 11.95 -5.23 13.38
C SER A 201 11.26 -6.24 14.32
N VAL A 202 11.95 -6.69 15.37
CA VAL A 202 11.40 -7.64 16.37
C VAL A 202 10.21 -7.03 17.12
N ALA A 203 10.31 -5.77 17.55
CA ALA A 203 9.21 -5.08 18.23
C ALA A 203 8.04 -4.86 17.28
N PHE A 204 8.31 -4.45 16.04
CA PHE A 204 7.28 -4.28 15.01
C PHE A 204 6.56 -5.59 14.66
N LEU A 205 7.32 -6.68 14.47
CA LEU A 205 6.74 -8.01 14.22
C LEU A 205 5.90 -8.49 15.39
N ARG A 206 6.35 -8.28 16.64
CA ARG A 206 5.57 -8.62 17.83
C ARG A 206 4.23 -7.89 17.85
N GLU A 207 4.23 -6.58 17.62
CA GLU A 207 3.01 -5.78 17.55
C GLU A 207 2.05 -6.29 16.45
N VAL A 208 2.58 -6.64 15.27
CA VAL A 208 1.79 -7.19 14.16
C VAL A 208 1.20 -8.56 14.53
N ILE A 209 2.03 -9.46 15.06
CA ILE A 209 1.58 -10.81 15.44
C ILE A 209 0.56 -10.75 16.56
N ASP A 210 0.80 -9.96 17.60
CA ASP A 210 -0.10 -9.85 18.74
C ASP A 210 -1.46 -9.26 18.32
N GLY A 211 -1.48 -8.22 17.47
CA GLY A 211 -2.72 -7.67 16.91
C GLY A 211 -3.51 -8.70 16.10
N LEU A 212 -2.83 -9.46 15.23
CA LEU A 212 -3.47 -10.52 14.45
C LEU A 212 -3.96 -11.68 15.34
N ARG A 213 -3.20 -12.08 16.37
CA ARG A 213 -3.62 -13.13 17.29
C ARG A 213 -4.81 -12.70 18.17
N THR A 214 -4.87 -11.44 18.55
CA THR A 214 -6.04 -10.87 19.24
C THR A 214 -7.28 -10.92 18.36
N ALA A 215 -7.16 -10.56 17.09
CA ALA A 215 -8.28 -10.47 16.16
C ALA A 215 -8.78 -11.82 15.64
N PHE A 216 -7.87 -12.76 15.34
CA PHE A 216 -8.17 -14.02 14.64
C PHE A 216 -7.94 -15.27 15.50
N GLY A 217 -7.39 -15.11 16.69
CA GLY A 217 -7.04 -16.23 17.56
C GLY A 217 -5.79 -17.01 17.11
N ARG A 218 -5.47 -18.08 17.85
CA ARG A 218 -4.26 -18.89 17.58
C ARG A 218 -4.44 -19.89 16.44
N ARG A 219 -5.66 -20.25 16.08
CA ARG A 219 -5.94 -21.29 15.07
C ARG A 219 -5.66 -20.83 13.65
N LEU A 220 -5.78 -19.53 13.35
CA LEU A 220 -5.49 -19.02 12.00
C LEU A 220 -3.98 -19.08 11.71
N PRO A 221 -3.53 -19.82 10.68
CA PRO A 221 -2.12 -19.84 10.30
C PRO A 221 -1.65 -18.44 9.86
N LEU A 222 -0.56 -17.96 10.47
CA LEU A 222 0.13 -16.74 10.07
C LEU A 222 1.43 -17.12 9.37
N GLU A 223 1.62 -16.59 8.17
CA GLU A 223 2.80 -16.82 7.32
C GLU A 223 3.48 -15.48 7.05
N PHE A 224 4.79 -15.41 7.24
CA PHE A 224 5.57 -14.17 7.03
C PHE A 224 6.55 -14.33 5.88
N ARG A 225 6.65 -13.31 5.00
CA ARG A 225 7.67 -13.24 3.95
C ARG A 225 8.49 -11.99 4.13
N MET A 226 9.80 -12.15 4.14
CA MET A 226 10.75 -11.06 4.42
C MET A 226 11.99 -11.20 3.54
N ASP A 227 12.69 -10.08 3.35
CA ASP A 227 13.98 -10.10 2.68
C ASP A 227 15.14 -10.46 3.65
N ALA A 228 16.37 -10.44 3.13
CA ALA A 228 17.56 -10.83 3.88
C ALA A 228 17.89 -9.91 5.05
N ALA A 229 17.44 -8.66 5.04
CA ALA A 229 17.68 -7.72 6.13
C ALA A 229 16.97 -8.12 7.43
N PHE A 230 15.92 -8.95 7.33
CA PHE A 230 15.19 -9.52 8.47
C PHE A 230 15.74 -10.88 8.92
N GLY A 231 16.69 -11.44 8.22
CA GLY A 231 17.30 -12.72 8.54
C GLY A 231 18.17 -12.66 9.79
N GLN A 232 17.58 -12.56 10.98
CA GLN A 232 18.26 -12.39 12.26
C GLN A 232 17.78 -13.41 13.27
N ARG A 233 18.70 -13.86 14.17
CA ARG A 233 18.40 -14.79 15.27
C ARG A 233 17.11 -14.42 16.03
N ALA A 234 16.95 -13.14 16.39
CA ALA A 234 15.82 -12.69 17.19
C ALA A 234 14.48 -12.77 16.42
N VAL A 235 14.49 -12.56 15.11
CA VAL A 235 13.30 -12.70 14.25
C VAL A 235 12.90 -14.17 14.14
N PHE A 236 13.83 -15.08 13.82
CA PHE A 236 13.55 -16.52 13.74
C PHE A 236 13.00 -17.06 15.05
N ARG A 237 13.61 -16.69 16.18
CA ARG A 237 13.14 -17.10 17.51
C ARG A 237 11.76 -16.56 17.85
N LEU A 238 11.48 -15.29 17.51
CA LEU A 238 10.15 -14.72 17.72
C LEU A 238 9.08 -15.48 16.93
N LEU A 239 9.32 -15.72 15.64
CA LEU A 239 8.36 -16.41 14.78
C LEU A 239 8.13 -17.85 15.24
N ALA A 240 9.17 -18.57 15.61
CA ALA A 240 9.07 -19.92 16.16
C ALA A 240 8.28 -19.93 17.47
N ALA A 241 8.62 -19.06 18.42
CA ALA A 241 7.93 -18.95 19.71
C ALA A 241 6.43 -18.56 19.58
N ARG A 242 6.06 -17.88 18.51
CA ARG A 242 4.67 -17.47 18.22
C ARG A 242 3.92 -18.44 17.31
N GLY A 243 4.53 -19.56 16.93
CA GLY A 243 3.95 -20.55 16.01
C GLY A 243 3.61 -19.94 14.65
N CYS A 244 4.46 -19.07 14.13
CA CYS A 244 4.30 -18.45 12.83
C CYS A 244 5.14 -19.17 11.78
N ALA A 245 4.56 -19.39 10.60
CA ALA A 245 5.30 -19.86 9.44
C ALA A 245 6.07 -18.71 8.78
N TYR A 246 7.16 -19.02 8.11
CA TYR A 246 7.96 -17.99 7.44
C TYR A 246 8.69 -18.50 6.20
N ALA A 247 8.99 -17.56 5.30
CA ALA A 247 9.99 -17.65 4.25
C ALA A 247 10.79 -16.35 4.25
N ILE A 248 12.06 -16.43 4.65
CA ILE A 248 12.93 -15.26 4.82
C ILE A 248 14.17 -15.49 3.97
N LYS A 249 14.53 -14.54 3.11
CA LYS A 249 15.79 -14.61 2.37
C LYS A 249 16.97 -14.63 3.36
N VAL A 250 17.94 -15.46 3.09
CA VAL A 250 19.18 -15.54 3.86
C VAL A 250 20.23 -14.67 3.16
N GLY A 251 20.89 -13.79 3.92
CA GLY A 251 21.99 -13.00 3.43
C GLY A 251 23.26 -13.83 3.24
N TYR A 252 24.13 -13.40 2.35
CA TYR A 252 25.45 -14.03 2.13
C TYR A 252 26.45 -13.56 3.19
N TRP A 253 26.21 -13.94 4.44
CA TRP A 253 27.15 -13.64 5.52
C TRP A 253 28.38 -14.57 5.40
N SER A 254 29.55 -14.05 5.72
CA SER A 254 30.82 -14.79 5.63
C SER A 254 30.87 -16.08 6.46
N TRP A 255 30.04 -16.15 7.50
CA TRP A 255 29.94 -17.28 8.42
C TRP A 255 28.86 -18.30 8.02
N VAL A 256 28.10 -18.07 6.94
CA VAL A 256 27.15 -19.03 6.36
C VAL A 256 27.77 -19.59 5.08
N PRO A 257 28.02 -20.92 4.98
CA PRO A 257 28.76 -21.49 3.87
C PRO A 257 27.92 -21.67 2.60
N LEU A 258 27.05 -20.68 2.26
CA LEU A 258 26.17 -20.78 1.08
C LEU A 258 26.94 -20.92 -0.23
N LYS A 259 28.09 -20.25 -0.36
CA LYS A 259 28.95 -20.34 -1.54
C LYS A 259 29.52 -21.77 -1.71
N GLN A 260 30.05 -22.29 -0.65
CA GLN A 260 30.61 -23.65 -0.63
C GLN A 260 29.50 -24.67 -0.96
N LEU A 261 28.33 -24.57 -0.29
CA LEU A 261 27.21 -25.47 -0.53
C LEU A 261 26.69 -25.42 -1.98
N ALA A 262 26.72 -24.23 -2.61
CA ALA A 262 26.33 -24.08 -4.00
C ALA A 262 27.41 -24.68 -4.95
N ALA A 263 28.70 -24.43 -4.67
CA ALA A 263 29.82 -24.95 -5.48
C ALA A 263 29.94 -26.46 -5.43
N GLU A 264 29.75 -27.06 -4.26
CA GLU A 264 29.85 -28.54 -4.05
C GLU A 264 28.61 -29.29 -4.57
N ARG A 265 27.50 -28.55 -4.89
CA ARG A 265 26.25 -29.20 -5.28
C ARG A 265 26.30 -29.71 -6.72
N GLN A 266 26.29 -31.01 -6.90
CA GLN A 266 26.27 -31.66 -8.23
C GLN A 266 24.86 -31.73 -8.82
N ARG A 267 23.84 -32.08 -8.01
CA ARG A 267 22.47 -32.29 -8.49
C ARG A 267 21.54 -31.14 -8.11
N TRP A 268 21.17 -30.33 -9.11
CA TRP A 268 20.20 -29.24 -9.00
C TRP A 268 18.85 -29.70 -9.53
N LEU A 269 17.78 -29.55 -8.72
CA LEU A 269 16.43 -29.97 -9.08
C LEU A 269 15.68 -28.82 -9.76
N PRO A 270 14.79 -29.09 -10.74
CA PRO A 270 13.95 -28.07 -11.35
C PRO A 270 13.01 -27.40 -10.32
N VAL A 271 12.93 -26.06 -10.35
CA VAL A 271 12.09 -25.26 -9.45
C VAL A 271 11.07 -24.45 -10.24
N ALA A 272 11.53 -23.79 -11.31
CA ALA A 272 10.72 -22.99 -12.23
C ALA A 272 11.46 -22.89 -13.59
N PRO A 273 10.86 -22.33 -14.64
CA PRO A 273 11.61 -22.04 -15.86
C PRO A 273 12.88 -21.26 -15.54
N ASN A 274 14.03 -21.74 -16.01
CA ASN A 274 15.37 -21.16 -15.77
C ASN A 274 15.77 -21.09 -14.29
N VAL A 275 15.10 -21.81 -13.38
CA VAL A 275 15.43 -21.84 -11.95
C VAL A 275 15.62 -23.29 -11.49
N THR A 276 16.74 -23.56 -10.86
CA THR A 276 17.02 -24.85 -10.21
C THR A 276 17.40 -24.63 -8.75
N GLY A 277 17.19 -25.63 -7.89
CA GLY A 277 17.45 -25.47 -6.47
C GLY A 277 17.50 -26.80 -5.72
N PHE A 278 17.78 -26.71 -4.42
CA PHE A 278 17.75 -27.83 -3.49
C PHE A 278 17.49 -27.35 -2.07
N PHE A 279 17.03 -28.24 -1.21
CA PHE A 279 16.98 -28.00 0.23
C PHE A 279 18.28 -28.42 0.91
N HIS A 280 18.63 -27.66 1.93
CA HIS A 280 19.73 -27.97 2.83
C HIS A 280 19.32 -27.58 4.26
N ASP A 281 19.66 -28.47 5.21
CA ASP A 281 19.45 -28.18 6.62
C ASP A 281 20.72 -27.52 7.17
N LEU A 282 20.59 -26.27 7.58
CA LEU A 282 21.68 -25.39 7.97
C LEU A 282 21.72 -25.23 9.48
N ASP A 283 22.79 -25.74 10.11
CA ASP A 283 23.08 -25.44 11.49
C ASP A 283 23.82 -24.12 11.63
N ILE A 284 23.33 -23.28 12.53
CA ILE A 284 23.96 -22.00 12.88
C ILE A 284 24.29 -22.00 14.37
N PRO A 285 25.46 -22.52 14.74
CA PRO A 285 25.87 -22.69 16.16
C PRO A 285 25.86 -21.37 16.92
N GLN A 286 26.32 -20.27 16.30
CA GLN A 286 26.35 -18.93 16.91
C GLN A 286 24.95 -18.43 17.30
N TRP A 287 23.91 -18.92 16.62
CA TRP A 287 22.53 -18.58 16.91
C TRP A 287 21.80 -19.65 17.72
N ASN A 288 22.38 -20.83 17.85
CA ASN A 288 21.69 -22.02 18.35
C ASN A 288 20.35 -22.18 17.62
N LEU A 289 20.42 -22.26 16.30
CA LEU A 289 19.29 -22.45 15.40
C LEU A 289 19.64 -23.45 14.31
N HIS A 290 18.66 -24.29 14.01
CA HIS A 290 18.62 -25.17 12.87
C HIS A 290 17.60 -24.66 11.87
N LEU A 291 18.01 -24.40 10.62
CA LEU A 291 17.16 -23.79 9.59
C LEU A 291 17.10 -24.67 8.35
N ARG A 292 15.91 -25.01 7.90
CA ARG A 292 15.71 -25.57 6.56
C ARG A 292 15.83 -24.45 5.54
N VAL A 293 16.78 -24.55 4.61
CA VAL A 293 17.09 -23.52 3.62
C VAL A 293 16.91 -24.07 2.22
N MET A 294 16.16 -23.38 1.38
CA MET A 294 16.16 -23.58 -0.06
C MET A 294 17.25 -22.71 -0.68
N ILE A 295 18.25 -23.34 -1.30
CA ILE A 295 19.26 -22.66 -2.13
C ILE A 295 18.82 -22.84 -3.58
N TYR A 296 18.70 -21.74 -4.32
CA TYR A 296 18.31 -21.78 -5.73
C TYR A 296 19.17 -20.85 -6.57
N ARG A 297 19.30 -21.20 -7.84
CA ARG A 297 19.98 -20.41 -8.85
C ARG A 297 19.04 -20.16 -10.03
N LYS A 298 19.12 -18.94 -10.57
CA LYS A 298 18.37 -18.53 -11.73
C LYS A 298 19.33 -18.23 -12.87
N HIS A 299 19.13 -18.86 -14.02
CA HIS A 299 19.91 -18.57 -15.22
C HIS A 299 19.57 -17.16 -15.72
N VAL A 300 20.61 -16.35 -15.97
CA VAL A 300 20.51 -14.96 -16.46
C VAL A 300 21.14 -14.87 -17.82
N GLY A 301 20.38 -14.37 -18.82
CA GLY A 301 20.84 -14.27 -20.21
C GLY A 301 21.72 -13.05 -20.50
N HIS A 302 21.89 -12.13 -19.55
CA HIS A 302 22.67 -10.90 -19.72
C HIS A 302 23.40 -10.52 -18.44
N GLU A 303 24.65 -10.13 -18.57
CA GLU A 303 25.31 -9.32 -17.57
C GLU A 303 24.72 -7.93 -17.58
N SER A 304 24.05 -7.50 -16.53
CA SER A 304 23.61 -6.13 -16.39
C SER A 304 24.39 -5.45 -15.25
N PRO A 305 24.68 -4.13 -15.38
CA PRO A 305 25.31 -3.37 -14.28
C PRO A 305 24.54 -3.43 -12.96
N LYS A 306 23.24 -3.76 -12.99
CA LYS A 306 22.40 -3.98 -11.82
C LYS A 306 22.68 -5.31 -11.14
N ASN A 307 23.10 -6.31 -11.88
CA ASN A 307 23.45 -7.64 -11.36
C ASN A 307 24.77 -7.61 -10.60
N PHE A 308 25.67 -6.69 -10.96
CA PHE A 308 26.98 -6.53 -10.32
C PHE A 308 26.92 -6.17 -8.83
N GLN A 309 25.82 -5.54 -8.36
CA GLN A 309 25.64 -5.25 -6.93
C GLN A 309 25.05 -6.41 -6.12
N LEU A 310 24.52 -7.41 -6.78
CA LEU A 310 24.01 -8.65 -6.17
C LEU A 310 25.07 -9.75 -6.16
N ASP A 311 26.15 -9.58 -6.91
CA ASP A 311 27.27 -10.49 -7.05
C ASP A 311 28.33 -10.36 -5.97
N LEU A 312 27.91 -10.48 -4.73
CA LEU A 312 28.81 -11.01 -3.70
C LEU A 312 29.08 -12.50 -3.93
N PHE A 313 28.43 -13.07 -4.92
CA PHE A 313 28.55 -14.42 -5.39
C PHE A 313 28.88 -14.38 -6.88
N THR A 314 30.14 -14.40 -7.23
CA THR A 314 30.59 -14.66 -8.59
C THR A 314 30.62 -16.17 -8.77
N PRO A 315 29.65 -16.79 -9.45
CA PRO A 315 29.81 -18.15 -9.88
C PRO A 315 30.92 -18.17 -10.94
N ASP A 316 31.72 -19.23 -10.96
CA ASP A 316 32.80 -19.40 -11.92
C ASP A 316 32.33 -19.39 -13.39
N ASP A 317 31.01 -19.49 -13.64
CA ASP A 317 30.39 -19.57 -14.96
C ASP A 317 29.64 -18.29 -15.42
N GLY A 318 29.49 -17.26 -14.57
CA GLY A 318 28.89 -15.96 -14.94
C GLY A 318 27.40 -16.00 -15.34
N HIS A 319 26.75 -17.17 -15.36
CA HIS A 319 25.42 -17.36 -15.93
C HIS A 319 24.27 -17.50 -14.93
N PHE A 320 24.56 -17.52 -13.63
CA PHE A 320 23.56 -17.74 -12.60
C PHE A 320 23.55 -16.68 -11.50
N GLU A 321 22.34 -16.25 -11.13
CA GLU A 321 22.08 -15.53 -9.88
C GLU A 321 21.68 -16.53 -8.78
N TYR A 322 22.35 -16.51 -7.64
CA TYR A 322 22.09 -17.39 -6.51
C TYR A 322 21.28 -16.66 -5.43
N SER A 323 20.41 -17.39 -4.75
CA SER A 323 19.65 -16.89 -3.60
C SER A 323 19.34 -18.04 -2.64
N ALA A 324 19.15 -17.70 -1.37
CA ALA A 324 18.74 -18.65 -0.36
C ALA A 324 17.54 -18.16 0.44
N VAL A 325 16.67 -19.08 0.86
CA VAL A 325 15.45 -18.79 1.63
C VAL A 325 15.32 -19.78 2.78
N ALA A 326 15.37 -19.30 4.00
CA ALA A 326 15.07 -20.09 5.19
C ALA A 326 13.55 -20.19 5.39
N THR A 327 13.07 -21.36 5.77
CA THR A 327 11.64 -21.63 5.97
C THR A 327 11.38 -22.73 6.99
N ASN A 328 10.23 -22.66 7.66
CA ASN A 328 9.65 -23.75 8.43
C ASN A 328 8.37 -24.30 7.78
N LEU A 329 8.05 -23.87 6.55
CA LEU A 329 6.91 -24.36 5.79
C LEU A 329 7.24 -25.74 5.17
N ALA A 330 6.32 -26.70 5.30
CA ALA A 330 6.40 -28.00 4.64
C ALA A 330 5.99 -27.89 3.16
N LEU A 331 6.73 -27.08 2.39
CA LEU A 331 6.52 -26.91 0.95
C LEU A 331 7.67 -27.58 0.18
N ASP A 332 7.36 -28.03 -1.05
CA ASP A 332 8.38 -28.44 -2.01
C ASP A 332 9.09 -27.22 -2.63
N LEU A 333 10.13 -27.46 -3.42
CA LEU A 333 10.94 -26.41 -4.03
C LEU A 333 10.10 -25.47 -4.93
N PRO A 334 9.27 -25.96 -5.87
CA PRO A 334 8.45 -25.10 -6.71
C PRO A 334 7.43 -24.28 -5.92
N ALA A 335 6.77 -24.87 -4.92
CA ALA A 335 5.79 -24.17 -4.11
C ALA A 335 6.42 -23.09 -3.21
N LEU A 336 7.59 -23.38 -2.60
CA LEU A 336 8.30 -22.40 -1.79
C LEU A 336 8.83 -21.24 -2.64
N TYR A 337 9.39 -21.55 -3.82
CA TYR A 337 9.82 -20.51 -4.75
C TYR A 337 8.67 -19.63 -5.21
N ALA A 338 7.54 -20.23 -5.60
CA ALA A 338 6.34 -19.49 -5.96
C ALA A 338 5.80 -18.63 -4.78
N PHE A 339 5.90 -19.14 -3.56
CA PHE A 339 5.48 -18.45 -2.35
C PHE A 339 6.34 -17.20 -2.10
N ILE A 340 7.67 -17.32 -2.10
CA ILE A 340 8.55 -16.17 -1.85
C ILE A 340 8.50 -15.14 -3.01
N CYS A 341 8.38 -15.58 -4.26
CA CYS A 341 8.20 -14.69 -5.41
C CYS A 341 6.89 -13.90 -5.35
N GLY A 342 5.90 -14.41 -4.62
CA GLY A 342 4.65 -13.69 -4.36
C GLY A 342 4.83 -12.36 -3.62
N ARG A 343 5.97 -12.14 -2.95
CA ARG A 343 6.32 -10.87 -2.28
C ARG A 343 6.37 -9.68 -3.25
N GLY A 344 6.62 -9.89 -4.54
CA GLY A 344 6.56 -8.82 -5.55
C GLY A 344 5.21 -8.08 -5.63
N ALA A 345 4.15 -8.61 -5.01
CA ALA A 345 2.87 -7.91 -4.88
C ALA A 345 2.96 -6.72 -3.90
N GLN A 346 3.78 -6.82 -2.86
CA GLN A 346 4.02 -5.73 -1.93
C GLN A 346 4.73 -4.56 -2.62
N GLU A 347 5.69 -4.82 -3.50
CA GLU A 347 6.40 -3.79 -4.26
C GLU A 347 5.43 -2.97 -5.11
N LYS A 348 4.45 -3.62 -5.75
CA LYS A 348 3.38 -2.96 -6.51
C LYS A 348 2.48 -2.11 -5.61
N THR A 349 2.16 -2.61 -4.41
CA THR A 349 1.37 -1.86 -3.43
C THR A 349 2.14 -0.64 -2.92
N ILE A 350 3.43 -0.77 -2.64
CA ILE A 350 4.28 0.36 -2.23
C ILE A 350 4.41 1.39 -3.37
N ALA A 351 4.56 0.94 -4.61
CA ALA A 351 4.57 1.84 -5.77
C ALA A 351 3.24 2.60 -5.92
N GLU A 352 2.11 1.94 -5.71
CA GLU A 352 0.80 2.59 -5.71
C GLU A 352 0.64 3.59 -4.56
N LEU A 353 1.08 3.24 -3.34
CA LEU A 353 1.09 4.15 -2.19
C LEU A 353 1.90 5.42 -2.48
N LYS A 354 3.07 5.29 -3.08
CA LYS A 354 3.91 6.43 -3.49
C LYS A 354 3.26 7.22 -4.63
N GLY A 355 2.86 6.54 -5.69
CA GLY A 355 2.37 7.18 -6.91
C GLY A 355 0.98 7.79 -6.78
N GLU A 356 0.06 7.13 -6.10
CA GLU A 356 -1.36 7.50 -6.09
C GLU A 356 -1.83 8.07 -4.74
N PHE A 357 -1.21 7.66 -3.61
CA PHE A 357 -1.60 8.07 -2.26
C PHE A 357 -0.56 8.96 -1.57
N ALA A 358 0.38 9.52 -2.33
CA ALA A 358 1.35 10.52 -1.88
C ALA A 358 2.24 10.09 -0.69
N LEU A 359 2.55 8.78 -0.56
CA LEU A 359 3.46 8.31 0.49
C LEU A 359 4.89 8.87 0.32
N ASP A 360 5.27 9.28 -0.89
CA ASP A 360 6.55 9.90 -1.24
C ASP A 360 6.55 11.44 -1.11
N VAL A 361 5.42 12.05 -0.75
CA VAL A 361 5.28 13.50 -0.59
C VAL A 361 5.35 13.88 0.88
N ILE A 362 6.27 14.77 1.21
CA ILE A 362 6.49 15.26 2.57
C ILE A 362 5.76 16.60 2.76
N PRO A 363 4.62 16.63 3.47
CA PRO A 363 3.76 17.83 3.54
C PRO A 363 4.29 18.92 4.47
N THR A 364 5.18 18.57 5.41
CA THR A 364 5.71 19.49 6.41
C THR A 364 7.18 19.21 6.71
N ARG A 365 7.83 20.08 7.51
CA ARG A 365 9.18 19.84 8.01
C ARG A 365 9.23 19.10 9.35
N HIS A 366 8.09 18.83 9.97
CA HIS A 366 8.00 18.21 11.29
C HIS A 366 7.83 16.71 11.19
N TYR A 367 8.63 15.96 11.92
CA TYR A 367 8.61 14.49 11.90
C TYR A 367 7.24 13.92 12.30
N GLY A 368 6.65 14.41 13.39
CA GLY A 368 5.33 13.95 13.84
C GLY A 368 4.25 14.14 12.78
N ALA A 369 4.25 15.31 12.12
CA ALA A 369 3.33 15.59 11.02
C ALA A 369 3.58 14.71 9.78
N ASN A 370 4.83 14.36 9.52
CA ASN A 370 5.15 13.45 8.42
C ASN A 370 4.73 12.01 8.74
N SER A 371 4.65 11.64 10.00
CA SER A 371 4.06 10.37 10.41
C SER A 371 2.54 10.32 10.15
N ALA A 372 1.89 11.46 9.85
CA ALA A 372 0.52 11.51 9.35
C ALA A 372 0.30 10.81 7.99
N TRP A 373 1.32 10.16 7.41
CA TRP A 373 1.15 9.15 6.35
C TRP A 373 0.15 8.07 6.71
N GLN A 374 -0.22 7.94 7.97
CA GLN A 374 -1.38 7.13 8.36
C GLN A 374 -2.64 7.50 7.56
N LEU A 375 -2.82 8.77 7.17
CA LEU A 375 -3.93 9.17 6.29
C LEU A 375 -3.79 8.64 4.86
N SER A 376 -2.58 8.58 4.32
CA SER A 376 -2.31 7.97 3.01
C SER A 376 -2.54 6.47 3.03
N ILE A 377 -2.09 5.80 4.08
CA ILE A 377 -2.33 4.37 4.31
C ILE A 377 -3.82 4.10 4.51
N LEU A 378 -4.51 4.91 5.31
CA LEU A 378 -5.94 4.80 5.53
C LEU A 378 -6.73 4.98 4.21
N ALA A 379 -6.38 5.99 3.39
CA ALA A 379 -6.98 6.19 2.08
C ALA A 379 -6.83 4.97 1.18
N HIS A 380 -5.63 4.40 1.11
CA HIS A 380 -5.35 3.18 0.35
C HIS A 380 -6.20 2.00 0.85
N ASN A 381 -6.19 1.75 2.15
CA ASN A 381 -6.90 0.63 2.74
C ASN A 381 -8.42 0.72 2.55
N LEU A 382 -9.00 1.91 2.68
CA LEU A 382 -10.42 2.13 2.43
C LEU A 382 -10.80 1.85 0.96
N ILE A 383 -9.95 2.21 0.00
CA ILE A 383 -10.17 1.88 -1.42
C ILE A 383 -10.02 0.37 -1.67
N ARG A 384 -9.13 -0.33 -0.96
CA ARG A 384 -9.04 -1.79 -1.02
C ARG A 384 -10.30 -2.44 -0.47
N SER A 385 -10.76 -2.01 0.71
CA SER A 385 -12.02 -2.49 1.31
C SER A 385 -13.22 -2.21 0.41
N PHE A 386 -13.36 -0.97 -0.09
CA PHE A 386 -14.42 -0.62 -1.04
C PHE A 386 -14.47 -1.56 -2.23
N GLN A 387 -13.32 -1.86 -2.85
CA GLN A 387 -13.28 -2.76 -4.00
C GLN A 387 -13.63 -4.20 -3.60
N LEU A 388 -13.14 -4.70 -2.47
CA LEU A 388 -13.46 -6.06 -1.98
C LEU A 388 -14.95 -6.22 -1.71
N ASP A 389 -15.58 -5.19 -1.16
CA ASP A 389 -17.00 -5.22 -0.82
C ASP A 389 -17.92 -4.98 -2.05
N THR A 390 -17.38 -4.43 -3.15
CA THR A 390 -18.21 -4.03 -4.31
C THR A 390 -17.76 -4.57 -5.67
N LEU A 391 -16.52 -4.36 -6.08
CA LEU A 391 -16.05 -4.55 -7.47
C LEU A 391 -15.13 -5.76 -7.66
N ALA A 392 -14.49 -6.21 -6.58
CA ALA A 392 -13.49 -7.26 -6.70
C ALA A 392 -14.13 -8.61 -6.98
N THR A 393 -13.56 -9.32 -7.94
CA THR A 393 -13.92 -10.70 -8.23
C THR A 393 -12.85 -11.64 -7.70
N PRO A 394 -13.23 -12.85 -7.23
CA PRO A 394 -12.27 -13.86 -6.85
C PRO A 394 -11.32 -14.15 -8.02
N LYS A 395 -10.03 -14.20 -7.73
CA LYS A 395 -9.03 -14.59 -8.70
C LYS A 395 -9.00 -16.11 -8.81
N PRO A 396 -8.89 -16.70 -10.00
CA PRO A 396 -8.69 -18.14 -10.14
C PRO A 396 -7.51 -18.60 -9.28
N ARG A 397 -7.61 -19.80 -8.68
CA ARG A 397 -6.57 -20.38 -7.83
C ARG A 397 -5.22 -20.33 -8.54
N SER A 398 -4.28 -19.58 -8.00
CA SER A 398 -2.92 -19.44 -8.50
C SER A 398 -1.98 -20.26 -7.62
N ARG A 399 -0.98 -20.91 -8.22
CA ARG A 399 0.10 -21.58 -7.47
C ARG A 399 0.85 -20.62 -6.51
N LYS A 400 0.78 -19.33 -6.78
CA LYS A 400 1.48 -18.29 -6.00
C LYS A 400 0.87 -17.99 -4.63
N ARG A 401 -0.32 -18.50 -4.28
CA ARG A 401 -1.00 -18.30 -2.97
C ARG A 401 -1.18 -16.81 -2.56
N THR A 402 -0.97 -15.83 -3.46
CA THR A 402 -0.79 -14.43 -3.09
C THR A 402 -2.07 -13.63 -3.12
N TYR A 403 -2.66 -13.35 -4.24
CA TYR A 403 -3.90 -12.56 -4.29
C TYR A 403 -5.12 -13.45 -4.49
N THR A 404 -6.12 -13.24 -3.64
CA THR A 404 -7.40 -13.96 -3.75
C THR A 404 -8.38 -13.21 -4.66
N TYR A 405 -8.13 -11.92 -4.92
CA TYR A 405 -9.05 -11.04 -5.64
C TYR A 405 -8.37 -10.27 -6.76
N LEU A 406 -9.14 -9.95 -7.81
CA LEU A 406 -8.76 -9.00 -8.83
C LEU A 406 -9.13 -7.59 -8.34
N ILE A 407 -8.13 -6.80 -8.01
CA ILE A 407 -8.28 -5.43 -7.50
C ILE A 407 -7.65 -4.47 -8.50
N ARG A 408 -8.40 -3.44 -8.87
CA ARG A 408 -7.95 -2.39 -9.80
C ARG A 408 -7.03 -1.40 -9.07
N SER A 409 -6.05 -0.83 -9.78
CA SER A 409 -5.25 0.26 -9.23
C SER A 409 -6.12 1.50 -8.97
N MET A 410 -5.68 2.37 -8.03
CA MET A 410 -6.37 3.64 -7.80
C MET A 410 -6.41 4.52 -9.05
N ARG A 411 -5.36 4.48 -9.89
CA ARG A 411 -5.35 5.18 -11.19
C ARG A 411 -6.49 4.72 -12.09
N THR A 412 -6.68 3.40 -12.22
CA THR A 412 -7.78 2.83 -13.00
C THR A 412 -9.13 3.18 -12.40
N LEU A 413 -9.27 3.07 -11.07
CA LEU A 413 -10.51 3.37 -10.37
C LEU A 413 -10.87 4.86 -10.49
N ARG A 414 -9.87 5.75 -10.39
CA ARG A 414 -10.06 7.19 -10.60
C ARG A 414 -10.61 7.49 -12.00
N PHE A 415 -10.00 6.88 -13.02
CA PHE A 415 -10.47 7.05 -14.40
C PHE A 415 -11.89 6.50 -14.62
N LEU A 416 -12.18 5.29 -14.13
CA LEU A 416 -13.48 4.65 -14.37
C LEU A 416 -14.61 5.24 -13.54
N LEU A 417 -14.34 5.59 -12.29
CA LEU A 417 -15.36 5.93 -11.30
C LEU A 417 -15.27 7.38 -10.81
N VAL A 418 -14.10 7.81 -10.28
CA VAL A 418 -14.03 9.05 -9.49
C VAL A 418 -14.07 10.28 -10.40
N ALA A 419 -13.23 10.33 -11.43
CA ALA A 419 -13.07 11.48 -12.33
C ALA A 419 -14.17 11.48 -13.42
N ARG A 420 -15.40 11.73 -12.99
CA ARG A 420 -16.57 11.87 -13.87
C ARG A 420 -17.18 13.24 -13.70
N ALA A 421 -17.31 13.96 -14.81
CA ALA A 421 -17.96 15.26 -14.80
C ALA A 421 -19.46 15.11 -14.45
N GLY A 422 -19.94 16.03 -13.65
CA GLY A 422 -21.33 16.08 -13.25
C GLY A 422 -21.75 17.47 -12.83
N ARG A 423 -23.03 17.63 -12.65
CA ARG A 423 -23.66 18.88 -12.18
C ARG A 423 -24.54 18.57 -10.99
N LEU A 424 -24.35 19.32 -9.90
CA LEU A 424 -25.24 19.27 -8.76
C LEU A 424 -26.41 20.22 -9.03
N THR A 425 -27.61 19.68 -8.99
CA THR A 425 -28.87 20.45 -9.25
C THR A 425 -29.82 20.25 -8.09
N ARG A 426 -30.79 21.13 -7.98
CA ARG A 426 -31.88 21.01 -7.01
C ARG A 426 -33.20 20.83 -7.74
N ILE A 427 -33.88 19.72 -7.53
CA ILE A 427 -35.13 19.35 -8.19
C ILE A 427 -36.12 18.95 -7.10
N GLY A 428 -37.26 19.59 -7.05
CA GLY A 428 -38.29 19.32 -6.02
C GLY A 428 -37.74 19.41 -4.58
N GLY A 429 -36.82 20.36 -4.33
CA GLY A 429 -36.17 20.52 -3.02
C GLY A 429 -35.01 19.51 -2.74
N ARG A 430 -34.80 18.52 -3.56
CA ARG A 430 -33.74 17.48 -3.37
C ARG A 430 -32.51 17.77 -4.23
N HIS A 431 -31.32 17.54 -3.69
CA HIS A 431 -30.07 17.59 -4.45
C HIS A 431 -29.95 16.37 -5.34
N VAL A 432 -29.73 16.59 -6.63
CA VAL A 432 -29.54 15.54 -7.64
C VAL A 432 -28.22 15.78 -8.35
N LEU A 433 -27.39 14.75 -8.39
CA LEU A 433 -26.14 14.72 -9.15
C LEU A 433 -26.44 14.17 -10.56
N ARG A 434 -26.30 15.02 -11.58
CA ARG A 434 -26.48 14.64 -12.99
C ARG A 434 -25.16 14.46 -13.68
N LEU A 435 -25.00 13.33 -14.33
CA LEU A 435 -23.86 13.00 -15.19
C LEU A 435 -24.28 12.99 -16.65
N SER A 436 -23.32 13.08 -17.56
CA SER A 436 -23.56 12.85 -18.99
C SER A 436 -23.89 11.38 -19.24
N HIS A 437 -24.80 11.12 -20.18
CA HIS A 437 -25.15 9.76 -20.59
C HIS A 437 -23.93 9.03 -21.14
N ASN A 438 -23.61 7.89 -20.53
CA ASN A 438 -22.57 6.95 -20.97
C ASN A 438 -22.94 5.55 -20.46
N PRO A 439 -23.28 4.60 -21.37
CA PRO A 439 -23.79 3.28 -20.96
C PRO A 439 -22.84 2.51 -20.00
N ALA A 440 -21.52 2.59 -20.23
CA ALA A 440 -20.56 1.89 -19.38
C ALA A 440 -20.47 2.52 -17.96
N THR A 441 -20.57 3.85 -17.88
CA THR A 441 -20.59 4.56 -16.59
C THR A 441 -21.90 4.29 -15.86
N GLU A 442 -23.04 4.31 -16.56
CA GLU A 442 -24.34 4.04 -15.98
C GLU A 442 -24.42 2.63 -15.40
N ALA A 443 -23.97 1.62 -16.16
CA ALA A 443 -23.94 0.24 -15.68
C ALA A 443 -23.07 0.10 -14.42
N LEU A 444 -21.86 0.71 -14.41
CA LEU A 444 -20.98 0.69 -13.24
C LEU A 444 -21.60 1.37 -12.01
N TYR A 445 -22.23 2.53 -12.22
CA TYR A 445 -22.85 3.28 -11.11
C TYR A 445 -24.09 2.56 -10.58
N ALA A 446 -24.92 1.96 -11.46
CA ALA A 446 -26.06 1.16 -11.05
C ALA A 446 -25.66 -0.08 -10.26
N GLU A 447 -24.62 -0.80 -10.69
CA GLU A 447 -24.06 -1.93 -9.94
C GLU A 447 -23.60 -1.51 -8.55
N LEU A 448 -22.83 -0.42 -8.46
CA LEU A 448 -22.34 0.10 -7.19
C LEU A 448 -23.45 0.60 -6.29
N ASP A 449 -24.43 1.32 -6.85
CA ASP A 449 -25.59 1.82 -6.09
C ASP A 449 -26.40 0.66 -5.48
N HIS A 450 -26.63 -0.39 -6.24
CA HIS A 450 -27.27 -1.62 -5.76
C HIS A 450 -26.48 -2.28 -4.61
N ARG A 451 -25.16 -2.46 -4.79
CA ARG A 451 -24.32 -3.07 -3.76
C ARG A 451 -24.15 -2.22 -2.49
N LEU A 452 -24.22 -0.92 -2.63
CA LEU A 452 -24.20 0.02 -1.50
C LEU A 452 -25.57 0.23 -0.83
N ALA A 453 -26.66 -0.26 -1.43
CA ALA A 453 -27.99 -0.23 -0.83
C ALA A 453 -28.31 -1.51 -0.04
N ALA A 454 -27.64 -2.60 -0.37
CA ALA A 454 -27.73 -3.89 0.33
C ALA A 454 -26.92 -3.88 1.64
#